data_2b9d25e74c6b55c83b7c7de5d92507d0
#
_entry.id   2b9d25e74c6b55c83b7c7de5d92507d0
#
_cell.length_a   1.000
_cell.length_b   1.000
_cell.length_c   1.000
_cell.angle_alpha   90.00
_cell.angle_beta   90.00
_cell.angle_gamma   90.00
#
_symmetry.space_group_name_H-M   'P 1'
#
loop_
_entity.id
_entity.type
_entity.pdbx_description
1 polymer ?
#
loop_
_entity_poly.entity_id
_entity_poly.type
_entity_poly.pdbx_seq_one_letter_code
_entity_poly.pdbx_strand_id
1 'polypeptide(L)'
;MSMNELAVNIPLEHMSNVFGQFDVYIRKIEKTLGVTVIVRDDQLKIIGNEANIKAASEVFTQLYELSRRGNVITEQNVNYALSLLAEKKETSLVEIDK
;
A
#
# COMPACT_ATOMS: atom_id res chain seq x y z
N MET A 1 9.35 -16.82 -13.94
CA MET A 1 8.95 -15.64 -13.23
C MET A 1 7.72 -15.89 -12.40
N SER A 2 7.82 -15.78 -11.12
CA SER A 2 6.71 -16.11 -10.26
C SER A 2 6.06 -14.85 -9.71
N MET A 3 4.74 -14.89 -9.71
CA MET A 3 3.94 -13.86 -9.05
C MET A 3 3.71 -14.30 -7.62
N ASN A 4 3.93 -13.41 -6.69
CA ASN A 4 3.72 -13.67 -5.30
C ASN A 4 2.41 -13.04 -4.84
N GLU A 5 1.94 -13.50 -3.72
CA GLU A 5 0.68 -13.02 -3.16
C GLU A 5 0.86 -12.77 -1.69
N LEU A 6 0.33 -11.64 -1.21
CA LEU A 6 0.41 -11.28 0.20
C LEU A 6 -0.94 -10.78 0.66
N ALA A 7 -1.42 -11.30 1.78
CA ALA A 7 -2.70 -10.90 2.33
C ALA A 7 -2.48 -9.90 3.46
N VAL A 8 -3.27 -8.84 3.45
CA VAL A 8 -3.27 -7.83 4.50
C VAL A 8 -4.67 -7.79 5.09
N ASN A 9 -4.77 -7.88 6.40
CA ASN A 9 -6.05 -7.85 7.09
C ASN A 9 -6.41 -6.42 7.47
N ILE A 10 -7.48 -5.91 6.89
CA ILE A 10 -8.01 -4.60 7.22
C ILE A 10 -9.48 -4.78 7.59
N PRO A 11 -9.87 -4.43 8.83
CA PRO A 11 -11.27 -4.59 9.23
C PRO A 11 -12.20 -3.82 8.28
N LEU A 12 -13.37 -4.39 8.03
CA LEU A 12 -14.34 -3.80 7.11
C LEU A 12 -14.65 -2.35 7.44
N GLU A 13 -14.69 -2.03 8.71
CA GLU A 13 -15.02 -0.67 9.15
C GLU A 13 -13.98 0.36 8.71
N HIS A 14 -12.77 -0.08 8.38
CA HIS A 14 -11.70 0.82 7.94
C HIS A 14 -11.46 0.77 6.44
N MET A 15 -12.04 -0.20 5.75
CA MET A 15 -11.74 -0.39 4.33
C MET A 15 -12.10 0.80 3.48
N SER A 16 -13.30 1.37 3.65
CA SER A 16 -13.70 2.49 2.81
C SER A 16 -12.79 3.70 3.01
N ASN A 17 -12.31 3.90 4.23
CA ASN A 17 -11.41 5.00 4.52
C ASN A 17 -10.04 4.78 3.85
N VAL A 18 -9.52 3.57 3.94
CA VAL A 18 -8.21 3.24 3.38
C VAL A 18 -8.24 3.19 1.86
N PHE A 19 -9.34 2.72 1.28
CA PHE A 19 -9.45 2.54 -0.17
C PHE A 19 -9.82 3.83 -0.89
N GLY A 20 -10.52 4.72 -0.21
CA GLY A 20 -10.98 5.96 -0.81
C GLY A 20 -12.25 5.77 -1.62
N GLN A 21 -12.84 6.89 -2.01
CA GLN A 21 -14.06 6.88 -2.79
C GLN A 21 -13.80 6.26 -4.15
N PHE A 22 -14.64 5.31 -4.55
CA PHE A 22 -14.48 4.59 -5.82
C PHE A 22 -13.14 3.87 -5.91
N ASP A 23 -12.59 3.46 -4.75
CA ASP A 23 -11.31 2.75 -4.68
C ASP A 23 -10.16 3.52 -5.32
N VAL A 24 -10.23 4.84 -5.30
CA VAL A 24 -9.24 5.66 -6.00
C VAL A 24 -7.84 5.48 -5.42
N TYR A 25 -7.73 5.24 -4.10
CA TYR A 25 -6.42 5.05 -3.49
C TYR A 25 -5.84 3.68 -3.86
N ILE A 26 -6.70 2.67 -3.94
CA ILE A 26 -6.24 1.35 -4.38
C ILE A 26 -5.67 1.44 -5.79
N ARG A 27 -6.37 2.12 -6.69
CA ARG A 27 -5.92 2.23 -8.07
C ARG A 27 -4.61 2.98 -8.16
N LYS A 28 -4.45 4.01 -7.35
CA LYS A 28 -3.21 4.77 -7.35
C LYS A 28 -2.05 3.90 -6.89
N ILE A 29 -2.24 3.14 -5.84
CA ILE A 29 -1.21 2.25 -5.32
C ILE A 29 -0.88 1.16 -6.32
N GLU A 30 -1.90 0.57 -6.96
CA GLU A 30 -1.69 -0.45 -7.98
C GLU A 30 -0.82 0.08 -9.12
N LYS A 31 -1.15 1.27 -9.58
CA LYS A 31 -0.46 1.86 -10.71
C LYS A 31 0.96 2.27 -10.35
N THR A 32 1.13 2.86 -9.18
CA THR A 32 2.43 3.36 -8.76
C THR A 32 3.40 2.24 -8.46
N LEU A 33 2.93 1.18 -7.82
CA LEU A 33 3.80 0.09 -7.38
C LEU A 33 3.74 -1.13 -8.28
N GLY A 34 2.89 -1.12 -9.31
CA GLY A 34 2.83 -2.22 -10.26
C GLY A 34 2.31 -3.51 -9.65
N VAL A 35 1.29 -3.42 -8.82
CA VAL A 35 0.68 -4.59 -8.19
C VAL A 35 -0.80 -4.66 -8.55
N THR A 36 -1.39 -5.83 -8.31
CA THR A 36 -2.83 -6.03 -8.43
C THR A 36 -3.39 -6.23 -7.04
N VAL A 37 -4.49 -5.55 -6.74
CA VAL A 37 -5.12 -5.64 -5.42
C VAL A 37 -6.51 -6.24 -5.58
N ILE A 38 -6.77 -7.30 -4.83
CA ILE A 38 -8.07 -7.96 -4.80
C ILE A 38 -8.62 -7.89 -3.39
N VAL A 39 -9.86 -7.43 -3.28
CA VAL A 39 -10.51 -7.31 -1.98
C VAL A 39 -11.56 -8.40 -1.85
N ARG A 40 -11.47 -9.20 -0.79
CA ARG A 40 -12.44 -10.25 -0.50
C ARG A 40 -12.73 -10.26 0.98
N ASP A 41 -14.01 -10.14 1.32
CA ASP A 41 -14.45 -10.13 2.71
C ASP A 41 -13.68 -9.07 3.49
N ASP A 42 -12.93 -9.48 4.51
CA ASP A 42 -12.12 -8.55 5.30
C ASP A 42 -10.63 -8.70 4.97
N GLN A 43 -10.32 -9.24 3.80
CA GLN A 43 -8.95 -9.45 3.39
C GLN A 43 -8.65 -8.69 2.10
N LEU A 44 -7.45 -8.16 2.06
CA LEU A 44 -6.94 -7.49 0.89
C LEU A 44 -5.74 -8.29 0.42
N LYS A 45 -5.79 -8.78 -0.83
CA LYS A 45 -4.71 -9.56 -1.40
C LYS A 45 -3.95 -8.72 -2.41
N ILE A 46 -2.63 -8.72 -2.27
CA ILE A 46 -1.74 -7.97 -3.16
C ILE A 46 -0.95 -8.98 -3.97
N ILE A 47 -1.02 -8.85 -5.28
CA ILE A 47 -0.38 -9.79 -6.20
C ILE A 47 0.62 -9.03 -7.06
N GLY A 48 1.83 -9.58 -7.18
CA GLY A 48 2.87 -8.97 -7.97
C GLY A 48 4.21 -9.59 -7.65
N ASN A 49 5.30 -8.92 -8.02
CA ASN A 49 6.59 -9.44 -7.63
C ASN A 49 6.87 -9.11 -6.16
N GLU A 50 7.82 -9.81 -5.60
CA GLU A 50 8.05 -9.78 -4.15
C GLU A 50 8.34 -8.38 -3.62
N ALA A 51 9.19 -7.64 -4.29
CA ALA A 51 9.56 -6.30 -3.83
C ALA A 51 8.36 -5.36 -3.87
N ASN A 52 7.57 -5.45 -4.92
CA ASN A 52 6.43 -4.55 -5.10
C ASN A 52 5.30 -4.86 -4.11
N ILE A 53 5.03 -6.14 -3.86
CA ILE A 53 3.96 -6.47 -2.90
C ILE A 53 4.36 -6.09 -1.48
N LYS A 54 5.65 -6.17 -1.16
CA LYS A 54 6.12 -5.72 0.14
C LYS A 54 5.90 -4.22 0.30
N ALA A 55 6.25 -3.45 -0.72
CA ALA A 55 6.06 -2.02 -0.70
C ALA A 55 4.58 -1.65 -0.57
N ALA A 56 3.74 -2.33 -1.33
CA ALA A 56 2.29 -2.07 -1.26
C ALA A 56 1.75 -2.42 0.12
N SER A 57 2.21 -3.51 0.70
CA SER A 57 1.79 -3.91 2.03
C SER A 57 2.13 -2.84 3.06
N GLU A 58 3.30 -2.25 2.96
CA GLU A 58 3.70 -1.17 3.88
C GLU A 58 2.80 0.05 3.72
N VAL A 59 2.47 0.41 2.49
CA VAL A 59 1.58 1.55 2.26
C VAL A 59 0.21 1.30 2.89
N PHE A 60 -0.37 0.14 2.62
CA PHE A 60 -1.68 -0.18 3.18
C PHE A 60 -1.65 -0.23 4.71
N THR A 61 -0.57 -0.76 5.27
CA THR A 61 -0.43 -0.82 6.72
C THR A 61 -0.37 0.58 7.33
N GLN A 62 0.37 1.49 6.70
CA GLN A 62 0.44 2.87 7.18
C GLN A 62 -0.91 3.56 7.10
N LEU A 63 -1.63 3.37 6.00
CA LEU A 63 -2.94 3.97 5.85
C LEU A 63 -3.92 3.41 6.88
N TYR A 64 -3.85 2.11 7.12
CA TYR A 64 -4.70 1.50 8.13
C TYR A 64 -4.40 2.05 9.53
N GLU A 65 -3.12 2.25 9.84
CA GLU A 65 -2.74 2.83 11.13
C GLU A 65 -3.34 4.22 11.32
N LEU A 66 -3.28 5.04 10.27
CA LEU A 66 -3.89 6.36 10.33
C LEU A 66 -5.39 6.27 10.53
N SER A 67 -6.03 5.36 9.84
CA SER A 67 -7.47 5.16 9.97
C SER A 67 -7.83 4.69 11.38
N ARG A 68 -7.03 3.80 11.93
CA ARG A 68 -7.26 3.27 13.26
C ARG A 68 -7.16 4.35 14.32
N ARG A 69 -6.35 5.36 14.08
CA ARG A 69 -6.19 6.49 14.98
C ARG A 69 -7.31 7.52 14.85
N GLY A 70 -8.23 7.29 13.93
CA GLY A 70 -9.38 8.18 13.74
C GLY A 70 -9.22 9.21 12.66
N ASN A 71 -8.17 9.10 11.84
CA ASN A 71 -7.94 10.06 10.77
C ASN A 71 -8.69 9.66 9.50
N VAL A 72 -9.18 10.66 8.78
CA VAL A 72 -9.72 10.43 7.44
C VAL A 72 -8.54 10.41 6.47
N ILE A 73 -8.45 9.36 5.69
CA ILE A 73 -7.35 9.21 4.74
C ILE A 73 -7.59 10.13 3.55
N THR A 74 -6.56 10.88 3.18
CA THR A 74 -6.60 11.79 2.05
C THR A 74 -5.60 11.36 1.00
N GLU A 75 -5.72 11.94 -0.19
CA GLU A 75 -4.77 11.67 -1.25
C GLU A 75 -3.36 12.06 -0.84
N GLN A 76 -3.22 13.12 -0.05
CA GLN A 76 -1.93 13.52 0.47
C GLN A 76 -1.30 12.44 1.34
N ASN A 77 -2.11 11.77 2.16
CA ASN A 77 -1.62 10.67 2.97
C ASN A 77 -1.07 9.55 2.10
N VAL A 78 -1.79 9.22 1.02
CA VAL A 78 -1.36 8.16 0.10
C VAL A 78 -0.07 8.56 -0.59
N ASN A 79 -0.01 9.80 -1.09
CA ASN A 79 1.17 10.29 -1.76
C ASN A 79 2.38 10.30 -0.83
N TYR A 80 2.17 10.69 0.41
CA TYR A 80 3.24 10.72 1.39
C TYR A 80 3.78 9.31 1.67
N ALA A 81 2.87 8.35 1.86
CA ALA A 81 3.29 6.99 2.11
C ALA A 81 4.09 6.42 0.94
N LEU A 82 3.65 6.72 -0.29
CA LEU A 82 4.38 6.29 -1.48
C LEU A 82 5.74 6.96 -1.59
N SER A 83 5.81 8.24 -1.22
CA SER A 83 7.06 9.00 -1.26
C SER A 83 8.08 8.44 -0.26
N LEU A 84 7.63 8.06 0.91
CA LEU A 84 8.52 7.49 1.92
C LEU A 84 9.19 6.22 1.40
N LEU A 85 8.46 5.40 0.66
CA LEU A 85 9.05 4.19 0.09
C LEU A 85 10.10 4.52 -0.94
N ALA A 86 9.86 5.53 -1.76
CA ALA A 86 10.81 5.94 -2.78
C ALA A 86 12.09 6.46 -2.12
N GLU A 87 11.95 7.27 -1.08
CA GLU A 87 13.12 7.77 -0.37
C GLU A 87 13.92 6.65 0.28
N LYS A 88 13.21 5.70 0.89
CA LYS A 88 13.86 4.57 1.52
C LYS A 88 14.65 3.77 0.51
N LYS A 89 14.10 3.59 -0.68
CA LYS A 89 14.75 2.85 -1.75
C LYS A 89 16.00 3.57 -2.20
N GLU A 90 15.93 4.88 -2.37
CA GLU A 90 17.08 5.67 -2.77
C GLU A 90 18.18 5.63 -1.73
N THR A 91 17.80 5.74 -0.46
CA THR A 91 18.78 5.66 0.63
C THR A 91 19.49 4.32 0.63
N SER A 92 18.74 3.25 0.41
CA SER A 92 19.35 1.92 0.35
C SER A 92 20.34 1.80 -0.79
N LEU A 93 20.01 2.36 -1.94
CA LEU A 93 20.90 2.31 -3.09
C LEU A 93 22.18 3.08 -2.83
N VAL A 94 22.05 4.24 -2.19
CA VAL A 94 23.24 5.04 -1.84
C VAL A 94 24.13 4.28 -0.88
N GLU A 95 23.56 3.59 0.08
CA GLU A 95 24.33 2.81 1.03
C GLU A 95 25.07 1.67 0.35
N ILE A 96 24.44 1.05 -0.63
CA ILE A 96 25.05 -0.07 -1.35
C ILE A 96 26.26 0.41 -2.16
N ASP A 97 26.14 1.60 -2.71
CA ASP A 97 27.20 2.16 -3.52
C ASP A 97 28.46 2.51 -2.73
N LYS A 98 28.36 2.61 -1.46
CA LYS A 98 29.52 2.85 -0.64
C LYS A 98 30.29 1.58 -0.39
#